data_9d0cf3a1e93260235c9fcad61c5c3024
#
_entry.id   9d0cf3a1e93260235c9fcad61c5c3024
#
_cell.length_a   1.000
_cell.length_b   1.000
_cell.length_c   1.000
_cell.angle_alpha   90.00
_cell.angle_beta   90.00
_cell.angle_gamma   90.00
#
_symmetry.space_group_name_H-M   'P 1'
#
loop_
_entity.id
_entity.type
_entity.pdbx_description
1 polymer ?
#
loop_
_entity_poly.entity_id
_entity_poly.type
_entity_poly.pdbx_seq_one_letter_code
_entity_poly.pdbx_strand_id
1 'polypeptide(L)'
;MYNQYQPPVMSIFIADANGANEHPLFSSPGLDYSPSYSADGKWIVVTRENNGQSDIFRVHPDGSGIEQLTGDPAFDDQGTLSPDGKTLAFVSTRAGGTANIWLMDLASKKARNLTASRSGNFRPAWSPDGKWIAFSSDRDTKPGAFPGSWEQMQSTGIYIVAPGGGSLRRLTRKDGVAGSPAWSPDGKRVVFYETDEVGAYLAKGAGSRTEIASIDIATGARTPITASTETKLSPAALAGGRFSFITRGADTTAGLRIYTQGKRTTTTVVRGAVRNPSWSPDGERVAFQRIQRLGFTQHLVPTFSRDPAFELYLNEPFPELSPDGTKLLFSQYLDVRSATLGLTQITPGNTSVELMNADGTGQRTIFHRPGFSAFDAVWSPKGDEIALSVGRYFRAPGPPPGQIALMKPDGSDFRIIVDDSLNNGFPSWSPDGTRLVFKRGHQLVTMSLADRKIVPLTDGKYYDNFPQWSPKGDAILFTSDRANGDFELYTIRPDGTGLRRLTNVYGNDAHSSWCAGGNWILFSSGRMGFKDEMALYDAVPQPYGEIFAMRADGTDVHQLTDNKWEDSSASCRH
;
A
#
# COMPACT_ATOMS: atom_id res chain seq x y z
N MET A 1 5.64 0.47 -17.05
CA MET A 1 6.39 0.49 -15.78
C MET A 1 5.54 1.20 -14.73
N TYR A 2 5.72 0.91 -13.46
CA TYR A 2 5.04 1.63 -12.37
C TYR A 2 5.94 1.59 -11.13
N ASN A 3 5.64 2.41 -10.13
CA ASN A 3 6.29 2.32 -8.83
C ASN A 3 5.37 1.64 -7.82
N GLN A 4 5.99 0.87 -6.91
CA GLN A 4 5.29 0.20 -5.83
C GLN A 4 5.97 0.51 -4.51
N TYR A 5 5.18 0.91 -3.52
CA TYR A 5 5.66 1.10 -2.17
C TYR A 5 5.51 -0.18 -1.37
N GLN A 6 6.60 -0.93 -1.25
CA GLN A 6 6.67 -2.20 -0.51
C GLN A 6 8.00 -2.36 0.22
N PRO A 7 8.07 -3.20 1.27
CA PRO A 7 9.35 -3.60 1.84
C PRO A 7 10.14 -4.44 0.83
N PRO A 8 11.39 -4.08 0.47
CA PRO A 8 12.18 -4.86 -0.50
C PRO A 8 12.68 -6.18 0.05
N VAL A 9 12.73 -6.34 1.37
CA VAL A 9 13.14 -7.59 2.04
C VAL A 9 12.26 -7.86 3.25
N MET A 10 11.52 -8.94 3.19
CA MET A 10 10.65 -9.40 4.24
C MET A 10 10.65 -10.92 4.30
N SER A 11 10.90 -11.49 5.48
CA SER A 11 11.06 -12.93 5.66
C SER A 11 10.39 -13.40 6.95
N ILE A 12 10.05 -14.68 7.00
CA ILE A 12 9.54 -15.32 8.21
C ILE A 12 10.71 -15.77 9.07
N PHE A 13 10.65 -15.40 10.33
CA PHE A 13 11.57 -15.82 11.40
C PHE A 13 10.81 -16.65 12.42
N ILE A 14 11.56 -17.49 13.11
CA ILE A 14 11.08 -18.25 14.26
C ILE A 14 12.02 -18.01 15.43
N ALA A 15 11.47 -17.99 16.64
CA ALA A 15 12.23 -17.87 17.88
C ALA A 15 11.55 -18.67 19.00
N ASP A 16 12.29 -18.94 20.07
CA ASP A 16 11.72 -19.45 21.31
C ASP A 16 10.82 -18.38 21.98
N ALA A 17 9.96 -18.80 22.91
CA ALA A 17 9.03 -17.92 23.60
C ALA A 17 9.67 -16.80 24.41
N ASN A 18 10.95 -16.90 24.71
CA ASN A 18 11.76 -15.87 25.38
C ASN A 18 12.57 -15.00 24.40
N GLY A 19 12.44 -15.25 23.08
CA GLY A 19 13.19 -14.57 22.03
C GLY A 19 14.57 -15.14 21.72
N ALA A 20 14.98 -16.22 22.39
CA ALA A 20 16.22 -16.90 22.08
C ALA A 20 16.12 -17.69 20.76
N ASN A 21 17.26 -18.09 20.21
CA ASN A 21 17.37 -18.92 19.01
C ASN A 21 16.63 -18.35 17.79
N GLU A 22 16.54 -17.03 17.68
CA GLU A 22 15.92 -16.36 16.52
C GLU A 22 16.70 -16.67 15.24
N HIS A 23 16.00 -17.17 14.22
CA HIS A 23 16.59 -17.45 12.90
C HIS A 23 15.52 -17.40 11.80
N PRO A 24 15.89 -17.17 10.52
CA PRO A 24 14.97 -17.31 9.40
C PRO A 24 14.40 -18.72 9.34
N LEU A 25 13.09 -18.85 9.13
CA LEU A 25 12.43 -20.16 9.02
C LEU A 25 12.86 -20.92 7.76
N PHE A 26 13.02 -20.20 6.65
CA PHE A 26 13.52 -20.70 5.37
C PHE A 26 14.09 -19.56 4.53
N SER A 27 14.78 -19.89 3.44
CA SER A 27 15.24 -18.92 2.44
C SER A 27 14.25 -18.84 1.27
N SER A 28 13.94 -17.64 0.83
CA SER A 28 13.00 -17.39 -0.27
C SER A 28 13.52 -16.25 -1.16
N PRO A 29 13.29 -16.31 -2.48
CA PRO A 29 13.57 -15.19 -3.37
C PRO A 29 12.50 -14.08 -3.32
N GLY A 30 11.31 -14.37 -2.75
CA GLY A 30 10.16 -13.47 -2.68
C GLY A 30 10.02 -12.80 -1.31
N LEU A 31 8.91 -12.09 -1.14
CA LEU A 31 8.47 -11.58 0.15
C LEU A 31 7.61 -12.65 0.84
N ASP A 32 7.98 -13.04 2.06
CA ASP A 32 7.21 -13.96 2.87
C ASP A 32 6.64 -13.25 4.09
N TYR A 33 5.32 -13.41 4.33
CA TYR A 33 4.61 -12.70 5.38
C TYR A 33 3.39 -13.47 5.91
N SER A 34 2.68 -12.90 6.89
CA SER A 34 1.45 -13.44 7.50
C SER A 34 1.57 -14.89 7.99
N PRO A 35 2.57 -15.25 8.85
CA PRO A 35 2.69 -16.60 9.36
C PRO A 35 1.52 -16.97 10.28
N SER A 36 1.06 -18.24 10.20
CA SER A 36 0.01 -18.79 11.05
C SER A 36 0.28 -20.25 11.38
N TYR A 37 0.49 -20.57 12.66
CA TYR A 37 0.64 -21.96 13.11
C TYR A 37 -0.67 -22.74 12.97
N SER A 38 -0.58 -24.00 12.54
CA SER A 38 -1.68 -24.95 12.65
C SER A 38 -1.93 -25.34 14.11
N ALA A 39 -3.16 -25.74 14.42
CA ALA A 39 -3.56 -26.13 15.78
C ALA A 39 -2.80 -27.36 16.32
N ASP A 40 -2.31 -28.24 15.44
CA ASP A 40 -1.49 -29.40 15.80
C ASP A 40 0.03 -29.09 15.83
N GLY A 41 0.42 -27.84 15.52
CA GLY A 41 1.80 -27.37 15.52
C GLY A 41 2.69 -27.94 14.40
N LYS A 42 2.14 -28.72 13.47
CA LYS A 42 2.93 -29.37 12.42
C LYS A 42 3.23 -28.46 11.24
N TRP A 43 2.43 -27.40 11.05
CA TRP A 43 2.53 -26.52 9.91
C TRP A 43 2.56 -25.05 10.35
N ILE A 44 3.28 -24.26 9.59
CA ILE A 44 3.16 -22.81 9.55
C ILE A 44 2.66 -22.45 8.16
N VAL A 45 1.47 -21.85 8.07
CA VAL A 45 0.94 -21.25 6.83
C VAL A 45 1.58 -19.90 6.65
N VAL A 46 2.00 -19.58 5.45
CA VAL A 46 2.64 -18.28 5.11
C VAL A 46 2.09 -17.78 3.78
N THR A 47 2.10 -16.49 3.57
CA THR A 47 1.90 -15.88 2.26
C THR A 47 3.26 -15.64 1.63
N ARG A 48 3.42 -16.03 0.37
CA ARG A 48 4.59 -15.71 -0.45
C ARG A 48 4.17 -14.86 -1.63
N GLU A 49 4.81 -13.73 -1.76
CA GLU A 49 4.69 -12.88 -2.93
C GLU A 49 5.94 -12.98 -3.79
N ASN A 50 5.73 -13.31 -5.04
CA ASN A 50 6.78 -13.40 -6.03
C ASN A 50 6.39 -12.59 -7.27
N ASN A 51 7.17 -11.56 -7.58
CA ASN A 51 6.94 -10.66 -8.71
C ASN A 51 5.49 -10.11 -8.79
N GLY A 52 4.93 -9.70 -7.64
CA GLY A 52 3.60 -9.10 -7.56
C GLY A 52 2.42 -10.08 -7.50
N GLN A 53 2.67 -11.39 -7.53
CA GLN A 53 1.64 -12.40 -7.28
C GLN A 53 1.81 -13.00 -5.89
N SER A 54 0.74 -13.03 -5.11
CA SER A 54 0.71 -13.57 -3.74
C SER A 54 -0.10 -14.84 -3.66
N ASP A 55 0.51 -15.90 -3.12
CA ASP A 55 -0.11 -17.19 -2.89
C ASP A 55 0.15 -17.71 -1.47
N ILE A 56 -0.71 -18.61 -1.02
CA ILE A 56 -0.60 -19.26 0.28
C ILE A 56 0.25 -20.53 0.16
N PHE A 57 1.21 -20.66 1.07
CA PHE A 57 2.06 -21.82 1.26
C PHE A 57 1.92 -22.35 2.68
N ARG A 58 2.36 -23.58 2.91
CA ARG A 58 2.63 -24.11 4.26
C ARG A 58 4.02 -24.74 4.31
N VAL A 59 4.61 -24.74 5.48
CA VAL A 59 5.95 -25.25 5.73
C VAL A 59 5.99 -25.84 7.14
N HIS A 60 6.84 -26.85 7.37
CA HIS A 60 7.08 -27.34 8.73
C HIS A 60 7.83 -26.32 9.59
N PRO A 61 7.68 -26.36 10.94
CA PRO A 61 8.38 -25.44 11.83
C PRO A 61 9.92 -25.54 11.82
N ASP A 62 10.47 -26.56 11.18
CA ASP A 62 11.92 -26.72 10.92
C ASP A 62 12.36 -26.14 9.56
N GLY A 63 11.43 -25.51 8.82
CA GLY A 63 11.68 -24.93 7.50
C GLY A 63 11.59 -25.93 6.34
N SER A 64 11.36 -27.21 6.59
CA SER A 64 11.24 -28.24 5.55
C SER A 64 9.81 -28.36 4.99
N GLY A 65 9.65 -29.08 3.88
CA GLY A 65 8.34 -29.48 3.38
C GLY A 65 7.48 -28.33 2.88
N ILE A 66 8.06 -27.33 2.23
CA ILE A 66 7.29 -26.20 1.65
C ILE A 66 6.32 -26.72 0.59
N GLU A 67 5.03 -26.43 0.76
CA GLU A 67 3.94 -26.82 -0.15
C GLU A 67 3.07 -25.60 -0.49
N GLN A 68 2.83 -25.39 -1.79
CA GLN A 68 1.90 -24.36 -2.27
C GLN A 68 0.45 -24.84 -2.11
N LEU A 69 -0.39 -24.01 -1.49
CA LEU A 69 -1.79 -24.31 -1.26
C LEU A 69 -2.71 -23.66 -2.28
N THR A 70 -2.44 -22.42 -2.68
CA THR A 70 -3.20 -21.68 -3.70
C THR A 70 -2.32 -21.36 -4.90
N GLY A 71 -2.93 -21.02 -6.03
CA GLY A 71 -2.24 -20.72 -7.30
C GLY A 71 -3.19 -20.02 -8.28
N ASP A 72 -4.19 -19.31 -7.77
CA ASP A 72 -5.10 -18.47 -8.54
C ASP A 72 -4.40 -17.16 -8.89
N PRO A 73 -4.62 -16.54 -10.08
CA PRO A 73 -4.07 -15.22 -10.40
C PRO A 73 -4.52 -14.07 -9.50
N ALA A 74 -5.48 -14.30 -8.60
CA ALA A 74 -5.90 -13.33 -7.61
C ALA A 74 -4.88 -13.21 -6.47
N PHE A 75 -4.91 -12.09 -5.76
CA PHE A 75 -4.19 -11.90 -4.52
C PHE A 75 -4.77 -12.82 -3.43
N ASP A 76 -3.93 -13.69 -2.88
CA ASP A 76 -4.25 -14.58 -1.76
C ASP A 76 -3.31 -14.30 -0.58
N ASP A 77 -3.86 -13.99 0.61
CA ASP A 77 -3.10 -13.62 1.82
C ASP A 77 -3.76 -14.16 3.11
N GLN A 78 -3.02 -14.06 4.23
CA GLN A 78 -3.52 -14.27 5.60
C GLN A 78 -4.17 -15.64 5.82
N GLY A 79 -3.53 -16.68 5.28
CA GLY A 79 -4.01 -18.06 5.40
C GLY A 79 -3.95 -18.60 6.83
N THR A 80 -4.99 -19.34 7.26
CA THR A 80 -5.02 -20.05 8.53
C THR A 80 -5.80 -21.36 8.40
N LEU A 81 -5.29 -22.43 9.02
CA LEU A 81 -5.93 -23.75 8.98
C LEU A 81 -7.01 -23.91 10.05
N SER A 82 -8.09 -24.62 9.71
CA SER A 82 -9.08 -25.06 10.69
C SER A 82 -8.43 -25.94 11.76
N PRO A 83 -9.02 -26.07 12.96
CA PRO A 83 -8.45 -26.86 14.05
C PRO A 83 -8.21 -28.33 13.67
N ASP A 84 -8.98 -28.91 12.76
CA ASP A 84 -8.81 -30.25 12.24
C ASP A 84 -7.81 -30.35 11.07
N GLY A 85 -7.24 -29.22 10.65
CA GLY A 85 -6.25 -29.12 9.58
C GLY A 85 -6.76 -29.36 8.16
N LYS A 86 -8.09 -29.46 7.93
CA LYS A 86 -8.66 -29.84 6.64
C LYS A 86 -9.09 -28.68 5.76
N THR A 87 -9.37 -27.52 6.36
CA THR A 87 -9.87 -26.35 5.66
C THR A 87 -8.91 -25.17 5.85
N LEU A 88 -8.53 -24.52 4.76
CA LEU A 88 -7.82 -23.24 4.77
C LEU A 88 -8.84 -22.11 4.73
N ALA A 89 -8.78 -21.18 5.69
CA ALA A 89 -9.41 -19.88 5.59
C ALA A 89 -8.36 -18.85 5.17
N PHE A 90 -8.66 -18.00 4.20
CA PHE A 90 -7.71 -17.03 3.66
C PHE A 90 -8.43 -15.82 3.05
N VAL A 91 -7.71 -14.74 2.88
CA VAL A 91 -8.17 -13.56 2.14
C VAL A 91 -7.90 -13.78 0.67
N SER A 92 -8.88 -13.48 -0.18
CA SER A 92 -8.70 -13.54 -1.63
C SER A 92 -9.54 -12.50 -2.37
N THR A 93 -9.02 -12.01 -3.48
CA THR A 93 -9.67 -11.04 -4.38
C THR A 93 -10.31 -11.69 -5.61
N ARG A 94 -10.32 -13.02 -5.72
CA ARG A 94 -10.79 -13.80 -6.89
C ARG A 94 -12.24 -13.55 -7.32
N ALA A 95 -13.06 -12.91 -6.49
CA ALA A 95 -14.42 -12.51 -6.84
C ALA A 95 -14.52 -10.99 -7.02
N GLY A 96 -13.97 -10.47 -8.11
CA GLY A 96 -14.15 -9.07 -8.50
C GLY A 96 -13.23 -8.07 -7.80
N GLY A 97 -12.06 -8.50 -7.30
CA GLY A 97 -10.99 -7.61 -6.81
C GLY A 97 -11.12 -7.18 -5.34
N THR A 98 -12.29 -7.31 -4.72
CA THR A 98 -12.46 -6.99 -3.30
C THR A 98 -11.96 -8.12 -2.40
N ALA A 99 -11.19 -7.80 -1.37
CA ALA A 99 -10.68 -8.74 -0.39
C ALA A 99 -11.83 -9.38 0.41
N ASN A 100 -11.99 -10.70 0.29
CA ASN A 100 -12.99 -11.47 1.01
C ASN A 100 -12.35 -12.68 1.69
N ILE A 101 -12.99 -13.19 2.75
CA ILE A 101 -12.59 -14.44 3.37
C ILE A 101 -13.12 -15.60 2.52
N TRP A 102 -12.22 -16.46 2.13
CA TRP A 102 -12.50 -17.70 1.39
C TRP A 102 -12.18 -18.91 2.24
N LEU A 103 -12.91 -19.99 2.00
CA LEU A 103 -12.62 -21.30 2.59
C LEU A 103 -12.29 -22.28 1.48
N MET A 104 -11.19 -23.01 1.62
CA MET A 104 -10.78 -24.05 0.69
C MET A 104 -10.60 -25.38 1.43
N ASP A 105 -11.26 -26.42 0.95
CA ASP A 105 -11.00 -27.78 1.38
C ASP A 105 -9.66 -28.25 0.79
N LEU A 106 -8.73 -28.66 1.65
CA LEU A 106 -7.36 -28.98 1.23
C LEU A 106 -7.25 -30.26 0.41
N ALA A 107 -8.17 -31.20 0.58
CA ALA A 107 -8.16 -32.47 -0.16
C ALA A 107 -8.69 -32.29 -1.59
N SER A 108 -9.80 -31.59 -1.75
CA SER A 108 -10.45 -31.39 -3.05
C SER A 108 -9.98 -30.11 -3.77
N LYS A 109 -9.26 -29.22 -3.07
CA LYS A 109 -8.86 -27.88 -3.54
C LYS A 109 -10.04 -26.97 -3.96
N LYS A 110 -11.26 -27.33 -3.56
CA LYS A 110 -12.45 -26.51 -3.85
C LYS A 110 -12.53 -25.34 -2.88
N ALA A 111 -12.57 -24.12 -3.44
CA ALA A 111 -12.69 -22.88 -2.68
C ALA A 111 -14.09 -22.28 -2.84
N ARG A 112 -14.58 -21.60 -1.78
CA ARG A 112 -15.82 -20.83 -1.79
C ARG A 112 -15.67 -19.52 -1.03
N ASN A 113 -16.35 -18.48 -1.48
CA ASN A 113 -16.40 -17.20 -0.79
C ASN A 113 -17.29 -17.30 0.45
N LEU A 114 -16.75 -17.02 1.64
CA LEU A 114 -17.48 -17.07 2.90
C LEU A 114 -18.19 -15.75 3.19
N THR A 115 -17.56 -14.63 2.93
CA THR A 115 -18.08 -13.32 3.30
C THR A 115 -18.87 -12.63 2.18
N ALA A 116 -18.56 -12.89 0.92
CA ALA A 116 -19.24 -12.42 -0.29
C ALA A 116 -19.70 -10.95 -0.19
N SER A 117 -18.80 -10.05 0.22
CA SER A 117 -19.07 -8.65 0.53
C SER A 117 -18.39 -7.72 -0.48
N ARG A 118 -18.94 -6.52 -0.68
CA ARG A 118 -18.28 -5.42 -1.39
C ARG A 118 -17.26 -4.67 -0.53
N SER A 119 -17.20 -4.97 0.76
CA SER A 119 -16.26 -4.41 1.72
C SER A 119 -15.10 -5.34 1.94
N GLY A 120 -13.94 -4.82 2.33
CA GLY A 120 -12.78 -5.60 2.71
C GLY A 120 -13.03 -6.43 3.96
N ASN A 121 -12.52 -7.67 3.97
CA ASN A 121 -12.57 -8.60 5.08
C ASN A 121 -11.21 -9.24 5.23
N PHE A 122 -10.61 -9.16 6.44
CA PHE A 122 -9.20 -9.45 6.67
C PHE A 122 -8.98 -10.30 7.90
N ARG A 123 -7.81 -10.93 7.99
CA ARG A 123 -7.28 -11.59 9.17
C ARG A 123 -8.23 -12.62 9.77
N PRO A 124 -8.61 -13.65 8.99
CA PRO A 124 -9.45 -14.72 9.51
C PRO A 124 -8.72 -15.47 10.63
N ALA A 125 -9.47 -15.81 11.70
CA ALA A 125 -8.98 -16.59 12.83
C ALA A 125 -10.04 -17.62 13.22
N TRP A 126 -9.69 -18.90 13.18
CA TRP A 126 -10.58 -19.98 13.59
C TRP A 126 -10.74 -20.03 15.12
N SER A 127 -11.96 -20.26 15.60
CA SER A 127 -12.16 -20.63 17.00
C SER A 127 -11.56 -22.01 17.27
N PRO A 128 -11.06 -22.28 18.49
CA PRO A 128 -10.46 -23.58 18.82
C PRO A 128 -11.37 -24.79 18.60
N ASP A 129 -12.70 -24.59 18.69
CA ASP A 129 -13.71 -25.62 18.44
C ASP A 129 -14.17 -25.72 16.96
N GLY A 130 -13.61 -24.86 16.09
CA GLY A 130 -13.93 -24.82 14.65
C GLY A 130 -15.33 -24.28 14.30
N LYS A 131 -16.11 -23.81 15.27
CA LYS A 131 -17.49 -23.36 15.01
C LYS A 131 -17.59 -21.93 14.48
N TRP A 132 -16.55 -21.12 14.66
CA TRP A 132 -16.54 -19.72 14.28
C TRP A 132 -15.24 -19.33 13.59
N ILE A 133 -15.34 -18.34 12.71
CA ILE A 133 -14.21 -17.59 12.16
C ILE A 133 -14.40 -16.14 12.59
N ALA A 134 -13.45 -15.60 13.34
CA ALA A 134 -13.36 -14.18 13.63
C ALA A 134 -12.56 -13.50 12.52
N PHE A 135 -12.92 -12.28 12.16
CA PHE A 135 -12.22 -11.49 11.15
C PHE A 135 -12.47 -9.99 11.37
N SER A 136 -11.60 -9.16 10.83
CA SER A 136 -11.83 -7.71 10.73
C SER A 136 -12.49 -7.36 9.39
N SER A 137 -13.34 -6.33 9.40
CA SER A 137 -14.01 -5.85 8.20
C SER A 137 -14.23 -4.35 8.25
N ASP A 138 -14.07 -3.70 7.10
CA ASP A 138 -14.30 -2.26 6.91
C ASP A 138 -15.71 -1.93 6.42
N ARG A 139 -16.65 -2.88 6.50
CA ARG A 139 -18.03 -2.75 5.98
C ARG A 139 -18.85 -1.60 6.57
N ASP A 140 -18.44 -1.08 7.72
CA ASP A 140 -19.07 0.07 8.36
C ASP A 140 -18.24 1.37 8.17
N THR A 141 -17.18 1.34 7.35
CA THR A 141 -16.40 2.52 6.98
C THR A 141 -17.30 3.48 6.20
N LYS A 142 -17.32 4.74 6.63
CA LYS A 142 -18.05 5.80 5.92
C LYS A 142 -17.19 6.30 4.76
N PRO A 143 -17.74 6.41 3.55
CA PRO A 143 -17.06 7.04 2.42
C PRO A 143 -16.71 8.51 2.72
N GLY A 144 -15.56 8.97 2.22
CA GLY A 144 -15.24 10.40 2.14
C GLY A 144 -14.91 11.06 3.45
N ALA A 145 -13.86 10.61 4.12
CA ALA A 145 -13.48 11.14 5.43
C ALA A 145 -13.06 12.61 5.40
N PHE A 146 -12.34 13.06 4.37
CA PHE A 146 -11.89 14.45 4.27
C PHE A 146 -11.84 14.89 2.80
N PRO A 147 -12.71 15.81 2.36
CA PRO A 147 -12.63 16.40 1.02
C PRO A 147 -11.21 16.95 0.74
N GLY A 148 -10.66 16.62 -0.43
CA GLY A 148 -9.31 17.04 -0.83
C GLY A 148 -8.17 16.28 -0.14
N SER A 149 -8.45 15.22 0.60
CA SER A 149 -7.46 14.32 1.15
C SER A 149 -7.21 13.15 0.19
N TRP A 150 -5.94 12.90 -0.13
CA TRP A 150 -5.53 11.68 -0.84
C TRP A 150 -5.84 10.43 -0.03
N GLU A 151 -6.03 10.59 1.24
CA GLU A 151 -6.06 9.54 2.22
C GLU A 151 -7.49 9.07 2.46
N GLN A 152 -7.77 7.84 2.09
CA GLN A 152 -9.00 7.17 2.52
C GLN A 152 -8.85 6.69 3.95
N MET A 153 -9.84 6.95 4.78
CA MET A 153 -9.88 6.39 6.13
C MET A 153 -10.51 5.01 6.07
N GLN A 154 -9.84 4.06 6.72
CA GLN A 154 -10.37 2.73 6.95
C GLN A 154 -10.85 2.63 8.41
N SER A 155 -12.11 2.27 8.61
CA SER A 155 -12.68 1.97 9.92
C SER A 155 -13.08 0.51 9.98
N THR A 156 -12.26 -0.31 10.64
CA THR A 156 -12.50 -1.74 10.78
C THR A 156 -13.22 -2.09 12.08
N GLY A 157 -14.04 -3.13 12.04
CA GLY A 157 -14.64 -3.74 13.23
C GLY A 157 -14.42 -5.25 13.21
N ILE A 158 -14.53 -5.89 14.39
CA ILE A 158 -14.42 -7.34 14.53
C ILE A 158 -15.78 -7.99 14.34
N TYR A 159 -15.78 -9.04 13.51
CA TYR A 159 -16.94 -9.86 13.19
C TYR A 159 -16.65 -11.34 13.45
N ILE A 160 -17.69 -12.12 13.67
CA ILE A 160 -17.65 -13.59 13.64
C ILE A 160 -18.68 -14.12 12.66
N VAL A 161 -18.37 -15.24 12.04
CA VAL A 161 -19.25 -15.98 11.12
C VAL A 161 -19.06 -17.46 11.30
N ALA A 162 -20.14 -18.25 11.14
CA ALA A 162 -20.02 -19.70 11.10
C ALA A 162 -19.36 -20.16 9.79
N PRO A 163 -18.54 -21.23 9.78
CA PRO A 163 -17.92 -21.73 8.54
C PRO A 163 -18.92 -22.08 7.44
N GLY A 164 -20.16 -22.40 7.78
CA GLY A 164 -21.26 -22.64 6.84
C GLY A 164 -21.79 -21.39 6.14
N GLY A 165 -21.35 -20.19 6.53
CA GLY A 165 -21.80 -18.92 5.94
C GLY A 165 -23.04 -18.30 6.61
N GLY A 166 -23.39 -18.71 7.82
CA GLY A 166 -24.49 -18.13 8.59
C GLY A 166 -24.04 -17.39 9.83
N SER A 167 -24.99 -16.73 10.52
CA SER A 167 -24.79 -16.12 11.84
C SER A 167 -23.70 -15.04 11.87
N LEU A 168 -23.57 -14.26 10.80
CA LEU A 168 -22.65 -13.12 10.76
C LEU A 168 -23.03 -12.10 11.84
N ARG A 169 -22.08 -11.78 12.73
CA ARG A 169 -22.31 -10.87 13.84
C ARG A 169 -21.11 -9.99 14.11
N ARG A 170 -21.33 -8.67 14.23
CA ARG A 170 -20.32 -7.73 14.73
C ARG A 170 -20.15 -7.89 16.24
N LEU A 171 -18.92 -7.89 16.73
CA LEU A 171 -18.59 -7.95 18.15
C LEU A 171 -18.28 -6.57 18.73
N THR A 172 -17.58 -5.73 17.98
CA THR A 172 -17.09 -4.43 18.45
C THR A 172 -18.08 -3.29 18.21
N ARG A 173 -17.87 -2.15 18.87
CA ARG A 173 -18.69 -0.94 18.71
C ARG A 173 -18.57 -0.36 17.30
N LYS A 174 -19.59 0.39 16.86
CA LYS A 174 -19.61 1.01 15.52
C LYS A 174 -18.80 2.30 15.43
N ASP A 175 -18.55 2.94 16.57
CA ASP A 175 -17.87 4.24 16.71
C ASP A 175 -16.38 4.12 17.03
N GLY A 176 -15.79 2.95 16.81
CA GLY A 176 -14.37 2.69 17.03
C GLY A 176 -13.76 1.85 15.92
N VAL A 177 -12.45 1.84 15.88
CA VAL A 177 -11.63 1.02 15.00
C VAL A 177 -11.06 -0.14 15.78
N ALA A 178 -11.23 -1.37 15.28
CA ALA A 178 -10.71 -2.57 15.92
C ALA A 178 -10.22 -3.57 14.85
N GLY A 179 -9.14 -4.27 15.14
CA GLY A 179 -8.54 -5.19 14.18
C GLY A 179 -7.75 -6.33 14.79
N SER A 180 -7.26 -7.20 13.92
CA SER A 180 -6.42 -8.38 14.22
C SER A 180 -7.02 -9.29 15.30
N PRO A 181 -8.20 -9.88 15.04
CA PRO A 181 -8.84 -10.75 16.00
C PRO A 181 -8.03 -12.03 16.24
N ALA A 182 -7.94 -12.45 17.50
CA ALA A 182 -7.39 -13.72 17.90
C ALA A 182 -8.28 -14.35 19.00
N TRP A 183 -8.42 -15.66 18.99
CA TRP A 183 -9.22 -16.34 20.00
C TRP A 183 -8.45 -16.59 21.29
N SER A 184 -9.15 -16.54 22.41
CA SER A 184 -8.62 -17.09 23.66
C SER A 184 -8.53 -18.62 23.55
N PRO A 185 -7.57 -19.27 24.26
CA PRO A 185 -7.41 -20.73 24.20
C PRO A 185 -8.66 -21.53 24.56
N ASP A 186 -9.53 -20.99 25.40
CA ASP A 186 -10.81 -21.61 25.79
C ASP A 186 -11.96 -21.35 24.78
N GLY A 187 -11.70 -20.59 23.71
CA GLY A 187 -12.67 -20.26 22.66
C GLY A 187 -13.82 -19.35 23.09
N LYS A 188 -13.79 -18.79 24.32
CA LYS A 188 -14.89 -17.97 24.83
C LYS A 188 -14.77 -16.50 24.49
N ARG A 189 -13.58 -16.02 24.21
CA ARG A 189 -13.30 -14.61 23.96
C ARG A 189 -12.52 -14.39 22.67
N VAL A 190 -12.76 -13.24 22.06
CA VAL A 190 -11.92 -12.72 20.96
C VAL A 190 -11.12 -11.55 21.50
N VAL A 191 -9.82 -11.57 21.31
CA VAL A 191 -8.84 -10.52 21.64
C VAL A 191 -8.55 -9.72 20.38
N PHE A 192 -8.45 -8.41 20.49
CA PHE A 192 -8.23 -7.49 19.37
C PHE A 192 -7.53 -6.21 19.83
N TYR A 193 -6.93 -5.46 18.93
CA TYR A 193 -6.58 -4.07 19.21
C TYR A 193 -7.77 -3.17 18.92
N GLU A 194 -7.84 -2.04 19.62
CA GLU A 194 -8.85 -1.01 19.37
C GLU A 194 -8.28 0.39 19.54
N THR A 195 -8.89 1.34 18.82
CA THR A 195 -8.65 2.78 18.92
C THR A 195 -9.90 3.53 18.48
N ASP A 196 -9.90 4.86 18.59
CA ASP A 196 -10.92 5.70 17.95
C ASP A 196 -10.52 6.05 16.51
N GLU A 197 -11.46 6.64 15.73
CA GLU A 197 -11.20 7.01 14.33
C GLU A 197 -10.09 8.07 14.20
N VAL A 198 -10.02 9.01 15.13
CA VAL A 198 -8.96 10.03 15.17
C VAL A 198 -7.61 9.39 15.47
N GLY A 199 -7.57 8.43 16.41
CA GLY A 199 -6.39 7.66 16.73
C GLY A 199 -5.90 6.83 15.53
N ALA A 200 -6.81 6.22 14.78
CA ALA A 200 -6.49 5.49 13.56
C ALA A 200 -5.88 6.40 12.48
N TYR A 201 -6.43 7.58 12.28
CA TYR A 201 -5.89 8.58 11.36
C TYR A 201 -4.52 9.09 11.79
N LEU A 202 -4.35 9.41 13.06
CA LEU A 202 -3.08 9.89 13.62
C LEU A 202 -2.01 8.79 13.71
N ALA A 203 -2.38 7.51 13.55
CA ALA A 203 -1.44 6.38 13.52
C ALA A 203 -0.42 6.48 12.42
N LYS A 204 -0.68 7.23 11.39
CA LYS A 204 0.28 7.56 10.33
C LYS A 204 1.46 8.38 10.84
N GLY A 205 1.26 9.22 11.86
CA GLY A 205 2.31 9.92 12.59
C GLY A 205 2.76 9.14 13.83
N ALA A 206 3.92 9.46 14.38
CA ALA A 206 4.35 8.94 15.67
C ALA A 206 3.38 9.42 16.77
N GLY A 207 2.49 8.58 17.25
CA GLY A 207 1.63 8.97 18.37
C GLY A 207 0.23 8.37 18.46
N SER A 208 -0.12 7.43 17.62
CA SER A 208 -1.38 6.72 17.80
C SER A 208 -1.37 5.83 19.01
N ARG A 209 -2.48 5.88 19.70
CA ARG A 209 -2.75 5.06 20.86
C ARG A 209 -3.68 3.93 20.45
N THR A 210 -3.22 2.69 20.56
CA THR A 210 -4.09 1.53 20.50
C THR A 210 -4.02 0.73 21.78
N GLU A 211 -5.14 0.14 22.18
CA GLU A 211 -5.21 -0.73 23.34
C GLU A 211 -5.61 -2.14 22.93
N ILE A 212 -5.20 -3.10 23.74
CA ILE A 212 -5.65 -4.47 23.60
C ILE A 212 -6.86 -4.67 24.50
N ALA A 213 -7.91 -5.22 23.92
CA ALA A 213 -9.13 -5.59 24.60
C ALA A 213 -9.57 -7.00 24.23
N SER A 214 -10.49 -7.56 24.98
CA SER A 214 -11.16 -8.79 24.62
C SER A 214 -12.67 -8.66 24.78
N ILE A 215 -13.42 -9.46 24.03
CA ILE A 215 -14.88 -9.52 24.14
C ILE A 215 -15.33 -10.96 24.31
N ASP A 216 -16.24 -11.20 25.23
CA ASP A 216 -16.89 -12.49 25.44
C ASP A 216 -17.95 -12.70 24.37
N ILE A 217 -17.87 -13.80 23.62
CA ILE A 217 -18.74 -14.01 22.46
C ILE A 217 -20.20 -14.34 22.83
N ALA A 218 -20.44 -14.86 24.03
CA ALA A 218 -21.78 -15.20 24.48
C ALA A 218 -22.51 -13.98 25.06
N THR A 219 -21.82 -13.19 25.88
CA THR A 219 -22.42 -12.06 26.61
C THR A 219 -22.23 -10.71 25.94
N GLY A 220 -21.24 -10.58 25.03
CA GLY A 220 -20.81 -9.30 24.47
C GLY A 220 -20.00 -8.44 25.46
N ALA A 221 -19.64 -8.98 26.64
CA ALA A 221 -18.91 -8.23 27.65
C ALA A 221 -17.46 -7.94 27.21
N ARG A 222 -17.14 -6.65 27.05
CA ARG A 222 -15.80 -6.17 26.74
C ARG A 222 -14.95 -6.03 28.00
N THR A 223 -13.70 -6.46 27.92
CA THR A 223 -12.70 -6.31 28.99
C THR A 223 -11.43 -5.66 28.42
N PRO A 224 -11.00 -4.48 28.90
CA PRO A 224 -9.72 -3.92 28.56
C PRO A 224 -8.58 -4.76 29.16
N ILE A 225 -7.51 -4.97 28.40
CA ILE A 225 -6.33 -5.75 28.82
C ILE A 225 -5.16 -4.83 29.11
N THR A 226 -4.91 -3.86 28.25
CA THR A 226 -3.81 -2.90 28.40
C THR A 226 -4.34 -1.47 28.58
N ALA A 227 -3.49 -0.59 29.14
CA ALA A 227 -3.74 0.85 29.24
C ALA A 227 -2.39 1.57 29.20
N SER A 228 -1.98 2.08 28.05
CA SER A 228 -0.75 2.86 27.88
C SER A 228 -0.84 3.79 26.67
N THR A 229 0.23 4.54 26.41
CA THR A 229 0.29 5.50 25.28
C THR A 229 0.92 4.90 24.03
N GLU A 230 1.26 3.62 24.02
CA GLU A 230 1.93 2.96 22.91
C GLU A 230 0.94 2.42 21.87
N THR A 231 1.37 2.32 20.63
CA THR A 231 0.63 1.59 19.58
C THR A 231 0.88 0.09 19.72
N LYS A 232 -0.17 -0.68 19.98
CA LYS A 232 -0.15 -2.15 20.14
C LYS A 232 -1.00 -2.78 19.07
N LEU A 233 -0.47 -3.79 18.37
CA LEU A 233 -1.12 -4.45 17.24
C LEU A 233 -0.91 -5.97 17.30
N SER A 234 -1.61 -6.75 16.47
CA SER A 234 -1.50 -8.20 16.37
C SER A 234 -1.54 -8.92 17.72
N PRO A 235 -2.59 -8.74 18.53
CA PRO A 235 -2.67 -9.40 19.83
C PRO A 235 -2.89 -10.90 19.69
N ALA A 236 -2.36 -11.68 20.65
CA ALA A 236 -2.73 -13.06 20.85
C ALA A 236 -2.92 -13.34 22.34
N ALA A 237 -3.90 -14.18 22.69
CA ALA A 237 -4.08 -14.67 24.05
C ALA A 237 -3.25 -15.95 24.23
N LEU A 238 -2.43 -15.98 25.28
CA LEU A 238 -1.59 -17.10 25.65
C LEU A 238 -2.09 -17.71 26.97
N ALA A 239 -1.64 -18.91 27.26
CA ALA A 239 -1.97 -19.58 28.52
C ALA A 239 -1.51 -18.75 29.75
N GLY A 240 -2.21 -18.90 30.87
CA GLY A 240 -1.84 -18.27 32.15
C GLY A 240 -2.10 -16.77 32.22
N GLY A 241 -3.10 -16.23 31.49
CA GLY A 241 -3.45 -14.82 31.50
C GLY A 241 -2.38 -13.91 30.90
N ARG A 242 -1.62 -14.43 29.96
CA ARG A 242 -0.62 -13.70 29.16
C ARG A 242 -1.22 -13.28 27.83
N PHE A 243 -0.79 -12.13 27.34
CA PHE A 243 -1.18 -11.59 26.03
C PHE A 243 0.05 -11.10 25.32
N SER A 244 0.28 -11.55 24.10
CA SER A 244 1.32 -10.97 23.26
C SER A 244 0.76 -9.89 22.34
N PHE A 245 1.59 -8.96 21.95
CA PHE A 245 1.30 -7.94 20.94
C PHE A 245 2.61 -7.35 20.41
N ILE A 246 2.54 -6.75 19.24
CA ILE A 246 3.66 -5.96 18.74
C ILE A 246 3.48 -4.51 19.14
N THR A 247 4.58 -3.82 19.41
CA THR A 247 4.59 -2.35 19.60
C THR A 247 5.31 -1.68 18.45
N ARG A 248 4.80 -0.50 18.05
CA ARG A 248 5.47 0.43 17.13
C ARG A 248 6.14 1.53 17.93
N GLY A 249 7.24 2.07 17.41
CA GLY A 249 7.99 3.15 18.05
C GLY A 249 9.44 3.22 17.55
N ALA A 250 10.30 3.90 18.27
CA ALA A 250 11.74 3.91 18.03
C ALA A 250 12.35 2.51 18.25
N ASP A 251 13.52 2.24 17.68
CA ASP A 251 14.22 0.94 17.73
C ASP A 251 14.29 0.29 19.11
N THR A 252 14.37 1.10 20.14
CA THR A 252 14.47 0.62 21.52
C THR A 252 13.14 0.18 22.13
N THR A 253 12.00 0.64 21.57
CA THR A 253 10.67 0.39 22.14
C THR A 253 9.84 -0.56 21.29
N ALA A 254 10.22 -0.74 20.04
CA ALA A 254 9.53 -1.57 19.09
C ALA A 254 9.83 -3.06 19.24
N GLY A 255 8.83 -3.89 18.95
CA GLY A 255 9.01 -5.34 18.96
C GLY A 255 7.81 -6.13 19.43
N LEU A 256 8.01 -7.44 19.54
CA LEU A 256 7.06 -8.37 20.13
C LEU A 256 7.18 -8.35 21.64
N ARG A 257 6.07 -8.18 22.33
CA ARG A 257 6.00 -8.15 23.80
C ARG A 257 4.95 -9.10 24.33
N ILE A 258 5.14 -9.54 25.58
CA ILE A 258 4.16 -10.29 26.37
C ILE A 258 3.78 -9.46 27.58
N TYR A 259 2.49 -9.24 27.74
CA TYR A 259 1.88 -8.66 28.95
C TYR A 259 1.29 -9.77 29.82
N THR A 260 1.61 -9.78 31.12
CA THR A 260 1.06 -10.71 32.10
C THR A 260 0.08 -9.98 32.99
N GLN A 261 -1.22 -10.26 32.82
CA GLN A 261 -2.31 -9.50 33.43
C GLN A 261 -2.26 -9.55 34.96
N GLY A 262 -2.04 -10.70 35.56
CA GLY A 262 -1.96 -10.85 37.03
C GLY A 262 -0.80 -10.09 37.67
N LYS A 263 0.31 -9.95 36.97
CA LYS A 263 1.50 -9.24 37.44
C LYS A 263 1.56 -7.78 36.97
N ARG A 264 0.74 -7.42 35.98
CA ARG A 264 0.77 -6.11 35.29
C ARG A 264 2.16 -5.75 34.73
N THR A 265 2.90 -6.75 34.27
CA THR A 265 4.25 -6.59 33.73
C THR A 265 4.28 -6.87 32.24
N THR A 266 5.13 -6.14 31.52
CA THR A 266 5.38 -6.35 30.07
C THR A 266 6.84 -6.75 29.89
N THR A 267 7.05 -7.81 29.13
CA THR A 267 8.39 -8.32 28.79
C THR A 267 8.57 -8.27 27.27
N THR A 268 9.71 -7.78 26.79
CA THR A 268 10.06 -7.82 25.38
C THR A 268 10.61 -9.20 25.02
N VAL A 269 10.02 -9.83 24.00
CA VAL A 269 10.44 -11.13 23.45
C VAL A 269 11.41 -10.91 22.29
N VAL A 270 10.99 -10.14 21.29
CA VAL A 270 11.80 -9.83 20.11
C VAL A 270 11.83 -8.32 19.91
N ARG A 271 13.01 -7.77 19.66
CA ARG A 271 13.20 -6.33 19.37
C ARG A 271 13.17 -6.06 17.87
N GLY A 272 12.80 -4.85 17.50
CA GLY A 272 12.88 -4.34 16.12
C GLY A 272 11.59 -4.52 15.33
N ALA A 273 11.67 -4.38 14.00
CA ALA A 273 10.56 -4.37 13.08
C ALA A 273 9.96 -5.76 12.87
N VAL A 274 9.02 -6.15 13.72
CA VAL A 274 8.28 -7.41 13.64
C VAL A 274 6.80 -7.19 13.36
N ARG A 275 6.19 -8.15 12.65
CA ARG A 275 4.77 -8.14 12.28
C ARG A 275 4.16 -9.52 12.44
N ASN A 276 2.84 -9.57 12.61
CA ASN A 276 2.02 -10.76 12.52
C ASN A 276 2.60 -11.97 13.28
N PRO A 277 2.86 -11.86 14.61
CA PRO A 277 3.36 -12.99 15.38
C PRO A 277 2.30 -14.09 15.48
N SER A 278 2.71 -15.34 15.29
CA SER A 278 1.89 -16.54 15.48
C SER A 278 2.61 -17.51 16.41
N TRP A 279 1.94 -17.91 17.47
CA TRP A 279 2.49 -18.78 18.49
C TRP A 279 2.22 -20.24 18.19
N SER A 280 3.18 -21.11 18.49
CA SER A 280 2.95 -22.54 18.49
C SER A 280 1.88 -22.92 19.53
N PRO A 281 1.14 -24.02 19.35
CA PRO A 281 0.06 -24.40 20.26
C PRO A 281 0.50 -24.64 21.71
N ASP A 282 1.74 -25.09 21.91
CA ASP A 282 2.36 -25.25 23.24
C ASP A 282 2.84 -23.92 23.83
N GLY A 283 2.89 -22.85 23.03
CA GLY A 283 3.36 -21.54 23.46
C GLY A 283 4.88 -21.42 23.65
N GLU A 284 5.66 -22.40 23.18
CA GLU A 284 7.10 -22.47 23.35
C GLU A 284 7.87 -21.76 22.22
N ARG A 285 7.23 -21.55 21.06
CA ARG A 285 7.81 -20.91 19.88
C ARG A 285 6.89 -19.84 19.31
N VAL A 286 7.49 -18.88 18.61
CA VAL A 286 6.76 -17.85 17.87
C VAL A 286 7.36 -17.69 16.47
N ALA A 287 6.51 -17.77 15.46
CA ALA A 287 6.84 -17.38 14.10
C ALA A 287 6.37 -15.93 13.87
N PHE A 288 7.15 -15.13 13.18
CA PHE A 288 6.82 -13.73 12.91
C PHE A 288 7.49 -13.27 11.62
N GLN A 289 6.90 -12.26 11.05
CA GLN A 289 7.44 -11.56 9.90
C GLN A 289 8.43 -10.50 10.38
N ARG A 290 9.64 -10.48 9.80
CA ARG A 290 10.64 -9.45 10.04
C ARG A 290 10.83 -8.61 8.79
N ILE A 291 10.67 -7.31 8.93
CA ILE A 291 10.97 -6.34 7.88
C ILE A 291 12.44 -5.96 8.04
N GLN A 292 13.27 -6.35 7.08
CA GLN A 292 14.71 -6.09 7.14
C GLN A 292 15.09 -4.76 6.53
N ARG A 293 14.35 -4.32 5.52
CA ARG A 293 14.55 -3.05 4.84
C ARG A 293 13.20 -2.51 4.34
N LEU A 294 12.99 -1.21 4.46
CA LEU A 294 11.91 -0.49 3.80
C LEU A 294 12.51 0.34 2.67
N GLY A 295 11.76 0.52 1.60
CA GLY A 295 12.18 1.36 0.47
C GLY A 295 11.41 1.02 -0.80
N PHE A 296 11.85 1.63 -1.88
CA PHE A 296 11.37 1.33 -3.22
C PHE A 296 12.28 0.29 -3.88
N THR A 297 11.77 -0.40 -4.88
CA THR A 297 12.57 -1.26 -5.74
C THR A 297 13.51 -0.40 -6.58
N GLN A 298 14.82 -0.67 -6.53
CA GLN A 298 15.84 0.15 -7.17
C GLN A 298 16.24 -0.34 -8.58
N HIS A 299 15.53 -1.33 -9.12
CA HIS A 299 15.86 -1.92 -10.42
C HIS A 299 14.58 -2.24 -11.19
N LEU A 300 14.65 -2.28 -12.50
CA LEU A 300 13.59 -2.79 -13.35
C LEU A 300 13.33 -4.26 -13.02
N VAL A 301 12.22 -4.56 -12.39
CA VAL A 301 11.81 -5.92 -12.04
C VAL A 301 10.53 -6.23 -12.83
N PRO A 302 10.52 -7.30 -13.65
CA PRO A 302 9.29 -7.77 -14.25
C PRO A 302 8.28 -8.13 -13.16
N THR A 303 7.04 -7.73 -13.36
CA THR A 303 5.98 -8.01 -12.40
C THR A 303 4.76 -8.61 -13.10
N PHE A 304 3.94 -9.30 -12.34
CA PHE A 304 2.75 -9.93 -12.85
C PHE A 304 1.72 -8.88 -13.29
N SER A 305 1.22 -9.02 -14.52
CA SER A 305 0.09 -8.26 -15.04
C SER A 305 -1.09 -9.20 -15.28
N ARG A 306 -2.28 -8.83 -14.85
CA ARG A 306 -3.52 -9.58 -15.12
C ARG A 306 -3.91 -9.53 -16.60
N ASP A 307 -3.49 -8.51 -17.32
CA ASP A 307 -3.65 -8.40 -18.78
C ASP A 307 -2.28 -8.52 -19.47
N PRO A 308 -2.00 -9.62 -20.17
CA PRO A 308 -0.71 -9.82 -20.84
C PRO A 308 -0.46 -8.85 -21.99
N ALA A 309 -1.44 -8.06 -22.42
CA ALA A 309 -1.23 -6.97 -23.39
C ALA A 309 -0.43 -5.80 -22.81
N PHE A 310 -0.30 -5.74 -21.46
CA PHE A 310 0.45 -4.72 -20.77
C PHE A 310 1.60 -5.36 -19.99
N GLU A 311 2.83 -5.15 -20.46
CA GLU A 311 4.04 -5.54 -19.74
C GLU A 311 4.29 -4.55 -18.59
N LEU A 312 4.32 -5.06 -17.37
CA LEU A 312 4.57 -4.26 -16.17
C LEU A 312 5.97 -4.51 -15.63
N TYR A 313 6.63 -3.42 -15.24
CA TYR A 313 7.94 -3.44 -14.59
C TYR A 313 7.91 -2.48 -13.39
N LEU A 314 8.36 -2.97 -12.25
CA LEU A 314 8.58 -2.15 -11.06
C LEU A 314 9.83 -1.29 -11.21
N ASN A 315 9.75 -0.04 -10.75
CA ASN A 315 10.87 0.87 -10.69
C ASN A 315 10.67 1.93 -9.58
N GLU A 316 11.65 2.79 -9.42
CA GLU A 316 11.63 3.95 -8.53
C GLU A 316 10.50 4.94 -8.87
N PRO A 317 10.14 5.87 -7.95
CA PRO A 317 9.07 6.83 -8.17
C PRO A 317 9.21 7.63 -9.46
N PHE A 318 8.08 7.82 -10.13
CA PHE A 318 7.94 8.61 -11.36
C PHE A 318 8.85 8.12 -12.49
N PRO A 319 8.72 6.86 -12.94
CA PRO A 319 9.51 6.34 -14.06
C PRO A 319 9.03 6.93 -15.38
N GLU A 320 9.97 7.38 -16.22
CA GLU A 320 9.68 7.95 -17.55
C GLU A 320 10.68 7.43 -18.58
N LEU A 321 10.19 6.81 -19.65
CA LEU A 321 11.02 6.36 -20.77
C LEU A 321 11.36 7.51 -21.70
N SER A 322 12.60 7.49 -22.22
CA SER A 322 12.98 8.39 -23.31
C SER A 322 12.11 8.15 -24.55
N PRO A 323 11.93 9.15 -25.43
CA PRO A 323 11.14 8.99 -26.67
C PRO A 323 11.59 7.86 -27.60
N ASP A 324 12.88 7.52 -27.57
CA ASP A 324 13.46 6.38 -28.32
C ASP A 324 13.39 5.05 -27.56
N GLY A 325 12.84 5.04 -26.33
CA GLY A 325 12.69 3.85 -25.49
C GLY A 325 14.00 3.27 -24.94
N THR A 326 15.15 3.94 -25.10
CA THR A 326 16.46 3.38 -24.73
C THR A 326 16.92 3.75 -23.33
N LYS A 327 16.34 4.81 -22.73
CA LYS A 327 16.69 5.34 -21.41
C LYS A 327 15.47 5.42 -20.50
N LEU A 328 15.73 5.38 -19.21
CA LEU A 328 14.73 5.55 -18.15
C LEU A 328 15.18 6.66 -17.21
N LEU A 329 14.31 7.65 -17.00
CA LEU A 329 14.37 8.62 -15.91
C LEU A 329 13.56 8.13 -14.73
N PHE A 330 14.00 8.44 -13.53
CA PHE A 330 13.21 8.22 -12.31
C PHE A 330 13.75 9.10 -11.17
N SER A 331 12.95 9.22 -10.11
CA SER A 331 13.36 9.91 -8.91
C SER A 331 13.81 8.91 -7.87
N GLN A 332 14.87 9.21 -7.11
CA GLN A 332 15.35 8.37 -6.01
C GLN A 332 15.34 9.13 -4.69
N TYR A 333 14.80 8.53 -3.63
CA TYR A 333 14.88 9.06 -2.28
C TYR A 333 16.25 8.74 -1.67
N LEU A 334 17.01 9.79 -1.29
CA LEU A 334 18.38 9.64 -0.78
C LEU A 334 18.44 9.43 0.74
N ASP A 335 17.45 9.90 1.48
CA ASP A 335 17.33 9.72 2.93
C ASP A 335 16.16 8.79 3.27
N VAL A 336 16.25 7.56 2.85
CA VAL A 336 15.49 6.48 3.50
C VAL A 336 16.19 6.22 4.81
N ARG A 337 15.97 7.03 5.83
CA ARG A 337 16.33 6.65 7.19
C ARG A 337 15.60 5.35 7.45
N SER A 338 16.35 4.32 7.85
CA SER A 338 15.79 3.04 8.25
C SER A 338 14.71 3.37 9.28
N ALA A 339 13.47 3.43 8.82
CA ALA A 339 12.36 3.64 9.68
C ALA A 339 12.20 2.33 10.40
N THR A 340 12.78 2.29 11.54
CA THR A 340 12.48 1.29 12.53
C THR A 340 10.97 1.32 12.67
N LEU A 341 10.34 0.28 12.14
CA LEU A 341 8.93 -0.02 12.27
C LEU A 341 7.95 0.89 11.55
N GLY A 342 7.97 0.85 10.26
CA GLY A 342 6.84 1.26 9.46
C GLY A 342 6.46 2.73 9.56
N LEU A 343 7.32 3.57 10.02
CA LEU A 343 7.32 5.00 9.76
C LEU A 343 8.47 5.26 8.81
N THR A 344 8.24 5.09 7.53
CA THR A 344 9.07 5.75 6.54
C THR A 344 8.83 7.24 6.73
N GLN A 345 9.63 7.90 7.54
CA GLN A 345 9.91 9.29 7.27
C GLN A 345 10.79 9.27 6.01
N ILE A 346 10.13 9.07 4.87
CA ILE A 346 10.62 9.64 3.62
C ILE A 346 10.74 11.11 3.99
N THR A 347 11.96 11.60 4.14
CA THR A 347 12.13 13.04 4.34
C THR A 347 11.79 13.63 2.98
N PRO A 348 10.56 14.16 2.77
CA PRO A 348 10.22 14.79 1.50
C PRO A 348 11.19 15.94 1.35
N GLY A 349 12.08 15.90 0.40
CA GLY A 349 13.01 16.99 0.20
C GLY A 349 14.47 16.60 0.02
N ASN A 350 14.78 15.31 -0.12
CA ASN A 350 16.10 14.88 -0.56
C ASN A 350 15.95 13.77 -1.59
N THR A 351 15.55 14.17 -2.81
CA THR A 351 15.45 13.26 -3.96
C THR A 351 16.44 13.69 -5.02
N SER A 352 17.01 12.71 -5.72
CA SER A 352 17.79 12.90 -6.95
C SER A 352 16.96 12.53 -8.18
N VAL A 353 17.39 12.98 -9.35
CA VAL A 353 16.95 12.46 -10.64
C VAL A 353 18.04 11.56 -11.19
N GLU A 354 17.63 10.33 -11.45
CA GLU A 354 18.47 9.26 -11.96
C GLU A 354 18.18 9.00 -13.42
N LEU A 355 19.22 8.57 -14.15
CA LEU A 355 19.15 8.11 -15.53
C LEU A 355 19.80 6.74 -15.62
N MET A 356 19.14 5.79 -16.28
CA MET A 356 19.74 4.49 -16.63
C MET A 356 19.32 4.03 -18.02
N ASN A 357 19.93 2.96 -18.50
CA ASN A 357 19.46 2.28 -19.70
C ASN A 357 18.13 1.57 -19.45
N ALA A 358 17.29 1.42 -20.46
CA ALA A 358 16.00 0.73 -20.33
C ALA A 358 16.12 -0.76 -19.97
N ASP A 359 17.32 -1.33 -20.05
CA ASP A 359 17.64 -2.68 -19.57
C ASP A 359 18.04 -2.73 -18.07
N GLY A 360 18.03 -1.58 -17.38
CA GLY A 360 18.39 -1.46 -15.97
C GLY A 360 19.89 -1.25 -15.73
N THR A 361 20.73 -1.17 -16.75
CA THR A 361 22.17 -0.94 -16.60
C THR A 361 22.54 0.55 -16.65
N GLY A 362 23.75 0.88 -16.21
CA GLY A 362 24.32 2.23 -16.38
C GLY A 362 23.63 3.33 -15.59
N GLN A 363 23.05 3.01 -14.44
CA GLN A 363 22.43 4.00 -13.57
C GLN A 363 23.43 5.06 -13.12
N ARG A 364 23.01 6.32 -13.19
CA ARG A 364 23.75 7.46 -12.70
C ARG A 364 22.84 8.61 -12.27
N THR A 365 23.24 9.34 -11.25
CA THR A 365 22.61 10.60 -10.87
C THR A 365 22.90 11.69 -11.90
N ILE A 366 21.86 12.33 -12.44
CA ILE A 366 21.99 13.47 -13.35
C ILE A 366 21.64 14.79 -12.66
N PHE A 367 20.88 14.75 -11.58
CA PHE A 367 20.58 15.93 -10.77
C PHE A 367 20.38 15.59 -9.31
N HIS A 368 21.05 16.33 -8.42
CA HIS A 368 20.83 16.33 -6.99
C HIS A 368 21.20 17.69 -6.39
N ARG A 369 20.34 18.20 -5.51
CA ARG A 369 20.60 19.39 -4.71
C ARG A 369 20.17 19.13 -3.25
N PRO A 370 21.12 19.12 -2.27
CA PRO A 370 20.80 18.82 -0.88
C PRO A 370 19.69 19.73 -0.32
N GLY A 371 18.71 19.14 0.36
CA GLY A 371 17.58 19.86 0.97
C GLY A 371 16.46 20.24 0.01
N PHE A 372 16.54 19.83 -1.26
CA PHE A 372 15.49 20.01 -2.26
C PHE A 372 14.96 18.67 -2.75
N SER A 373 13.67 18.63 -3.05
CA SER A 373 13.11 17.56 -3.87
C SER A 373 13.41 17.85 -5.33
N ALA A 374 13.76 16.81 -6.09
CA ALA A 374 13.79 16.82 -7.55
C ALA A 374 13.01 15.59 -8.00
N PHE A 375 11.88 15.79 -8.64
CA PHE A 375 10.94 14.69 -8.96
C PHE A 375 10.15 14.98 -10.21
N ASP A 376 9.47 13.94 -10.72
CA ASP A 376 8.63 13.97 -11.89
C ASP A 376 9.37 14.61 -13.09
N ALA A 377 10.53 14.02 -13.38
CA ALA A 377 11.36 14.44 -14.50
C ALA A 377 10.82 13.81 -15.78
N VAL A 378 10.53 14.62 -16.80
CA VAL A 378 9.90 14.22 -18.05
C VAL A 378 10.68 14.67 -19.26
N TRP A 379 10.83 13.78 -20.25
CA TRP A 379 11.53 14.05 -21.49
C TRP A 379 10.78 15.03 -22.39
N SER A 380 11.52 15.94 -23.04
CA SER A 380 11.00 16.62 -24.23
C SER A 380 10.69 15.60 -25.33
N PRO A 381 9.74 15.87 -26.25
CA PRO A 381 9.42 14.94 -27.34
C PRO A 381 10.61 14.60 -28.25
N LYS A 382 11.63 15.47 -28.28
CA LYS A 382 12.88 15.26 -29.04
C LYS A 382 13.96 14.53 -28.23
N GLY A 383 13.77 14.34 -26.93
CA GLY A 383 14.77 13.75 -26.04
C GLY A 383 16.00 14.61 -25.77
N ASP A 384 15.95 15.90 -26.10
CA ASP A 384 17.08 16.84 -26.00
C ASP A 384 17.03 17.71 -24.72
N GLU A 385 15.90 17.73 -24.03
CA GLU A 385 15.70 18.41 -22.74
C GLU A 385 14.85 17.56 -21.78
N ILE A 386 14.97 17.85 -20.49
CA ILE A 386 14.17 17.27 -19.40
C ILE A 386 13.53 18.42 -18.64
N ALA A 387 12.21 18.36 -18.45
CA ALA A 387 11.50 19.21 -17.51
C ALA A 387 11.32 18.47 -16.18
N LEU A 388 11.44 19.17 -15.06
CA LEU A 388 11.33 18.56 -13.74
C LEU A 388 10.76 19.53 -12.71
N SER A 389 10.19 18.96 -11.65
CA SER A 389 9.79 19.68 -10.45
C SER A 389 10.95 19.73 -9.47
N VAL A 390 11.26 20.92 -8.92
CA VAL A 390 12.31 21.08 -7.90
C VAL A 390 11.81 21.96 -6.75
N GLY A 391 12.42 21.82 -5.55
CA GLY A 391 12.10 22.68 -4.41
C GLY A 391 11.51 21.93 -3.22
N ARG A 392 10.70 22.59 -2.41
CA ARG A 392 10.09 22.00 -1.20
C ARG A 392 8.63 21.59 -1.39
N TYR A 393 8.30 21.02 -2.54
CA TYR A 393 6.94 20.71 -2.93
C TYR A 393 6.15 19.92 -1.87
N PHE A 394 6.73 18.87 -1.30
CA PHE A 394 6.09 17.98 -0.33
C PHE A 394 6.29 18.37 1.15
N ARG A 395 6.96 19.48 1.44
CA ARG A 395 7.16 19.93 2.82
C ARG A 395 6.11 20.96 3.25
N ALA A 396 5.91 21.04 4.57
CA ALA A 396 5.19 22.14 5.19
C ALA A 396 5.69 23.50 4.68
N PRO A 397 4.82 24.55 4.66
CA PRO A 397 5.10 25.81 4.01
C PRO A 397 6.48 26.39 4.35
N GLY A 398 7.28 26.69 3.35
CA GLY A 398 8.60 27.30 3.49
C GLY A 398 9.26 27.54 2.13
N PRO A 399 10.00 28.62 1.95
CA PRO A 399 10.67 28.93 0.70
C PRO A 399 11.87 27.98 0.45
N PRO A 400 12.21 27.69 -0.82
CA PRO A 400 11.39 27.95 -1.99
C PRO A 400 10.25 26.94 -2.12
N PRO A 401 9.06 27.35 -2.61
CA PRO A 401 8.00 26.41 -3.00
C PRO A 401 8.44 25.53 -4.17
N GLY A 402 7.55 24.64 -4.65
CA GLY A 402 7.82 23.89 -5.87
C GLY A 402 8.01 24.82 -7.08
N GLN A 403 9.03 24.54 -7.88
CA GLN A 403 9.45 25.29 -9.06
C GLN A 403 9.52 24.34 -10.26
N ILE A 404 9.41 24.87 -11.48
CA ILE A 404 9.66 24.10 -12.71
C ILE A 404 11.04 24.46 -13.25
N ALA A 405 11.82 23.46 -13.59
CA ALA A 405 13.14 23.63 -14.18
C ALA A 405 13.28 22.83 -15.49
N LEU A 406 14.25 23.22 -16.30
CA LEU A 406 14.72 22.47 -17.47
C LEU A 406 16.20 22.15 -17.30
N MET A 407 16.64 21.03 -17.88
CA MET A 407 18.05 20.65 -17.99
C MET A 407 18.29 19.76 -19.22
N LYS A 408 19.56 19.58 -19.59
CA LYS A 408 19.97 18.57 -20.58
C LYS A 408 19.93 17.16 -20.00
N PRO A 409 19.85 16.10 -20.84
CA PRO A 409 19.86 14.71 -20.39
C PRO A 409 21.13 14.26 -19.63
N ASP A 410 22.20 15.00 -19.74
CA ASP A 410 23.44 14.78 -18.98
C ASP A 410 23.47 15.53 -17.62
N GLY A 411 22.39 16.27 -17.31
CA GLY A 411 22.28 17.13 -16.11
C GLY A 411 22.85 18.52 -16.26
N SER A 412 23.46 18.85 -17.41
CA SER A 412 23.97 20.21 -17.68
C SER A 412 22.84 21.17 -18.03
N ASP A 413 23.19 22.47 -18.12
CA ASP A 413 22.27 23.56 -18.49
C ASP A 413 20.99 23.61 -17.61
N PHE A 414 21.14 23.29 -16.31
CA PHE A 414 20.04 23.38 -15.38
C PHE A 414 19.60 24.83 -15.19
N ARG A 415 18.31 25.10 -15.41
CA ARG A 415 17.72 26.44 -15.26
C ARG A 415 16.29 26.37 -14.75
N ILE A 416 15.96 27.20 -13.77
CA ILE A 416 14.60 27.37 -13.30
C ILE A 416 13.85 28.26 -14.29
N ILE A 417 12.67 27.82 -14.73
CA ILE A 417 11.83 28.53 -15.69
C ILE A 417 10.54 29.08 -15.09
N VAL A 418 10.10 28.53 -13.96
CA VAL A 418 8.99 29.06 -13.15
C VAL A 418 9.45 29.17 -11.71
N ASP A 419 9.52 30.40 -11.20
CA ASP A 419 9.99 30.75 -9.85
C ASP A 419 9.07 31.81 -9.27
N ASP A 420 7.93 31.41 -8.77
CA ASP A 420 6.98 32.30 -8.11
C ASP A 420 6.63 31.76 -6.69
N SER A 421 5.72 32.47 -6.01
CA SER A 421 5.34 32.10 -4.63
C SER A 421 4.36 30.92 -4.52
N LEU A 422 3.92 30.36 -5.65
CA LEU A 422 3.00 29.24 -5.69
C LEU A 422 3.75 27.90 -5.77
N ASN A 423 3.07 26.85 -5.36
CA ASN A 423 3.64 25.51 -5.42
C ASN A 423 3.42 24.95 -6.84
N ASN A 424 4.48 24.92 -7.65
CA ASN A 424 4.48 24.46 -9.03
C ASN A 424 5.04 23.04 -9.12
N GLY A 425 4.45 22.19 -9.96
CA GLY A 425 4.94 20.81 -10.11
C GLY A 425 4.23 20.04 -11.21
N PHE A 426 4.72 18.82 -11.45
CA PHE A 426 4.20 17.87 -12.42
C PHE A 426 4.13 18.43 -13.84
N PRO A 427 5.28 18.81 -14.43
CA PRO A 427 5.32 19.30 -15.80
C PRO A 427 5.06 18.17 -16.80
N SER A 428 4.37 18.49 -17.91
CA SER A 428 4.23 17.63 -19.07
C SER A 428 4.36 18.43 -20.35
N TRP A 429 5.10 17.89 -21.33
CA TRP A 429 5.38 18.54 -22.60
C TRP A 429 4.22 18.43 -23.59
N SER A 430 3.96 19.48 -24.33
CA SER A 430 3.16 19.37 -25.57
C SER A 430 3.92 18.53 -26.61
N PRO A 431 3.24 17.75 -27.47
CA PRO A 431 3.91 16.88 -28.45
C PRO A 431 4.81 17.62 -29.44
N ASP A 432 4.55 18.90 -29.69
CA ASP A 432 5.39 19.76 -30.55
C ASP A 432 6.63 20.32 -29.82
N GLY A 433 6.73 20.08 -28.48
CA GLY A 433 7.83 20.55 -27.65
C GLY A 433 7.84 22.07 -27.41
N THR A 434 6.77 22.79 -27.72
CA THR A 434 6.74 24.27 -27.62
C THR A 434 6.13 24.78 -26.31
N ARG A 435 5.39 23.93 -25.59
CA ARG A 435 4.67 24.29 -24.36
C ARG A 435 4.83 23.23 -23.28
N LEU A 436 4.66 23.68 -22.03
CA LEU A 436 4.45 22.79 -20.87
C LEU A 436 3.05 23.01 -20.32
N VAL A 437 2.44 21.95 -19.81
CA VAL A 437 1.34 22.00 -18.85
C VAL A 437 1.89 21.60 -17.48
N PHE A 438 1.46 22.25 -16.42
CA PHE A 438 1.86 21.92 -15.05
C PHE A 438 0.83 22.41 -14.03
N LYS A 439 0.92 21.87 -12.83
CA LYS A 439 0.14 22.33 -11.68
C LYS A 439 0.77 23.61 -11.11
N ARG A 440 -0.04 24.63 -10.85
CA ARG A 440 0.33 25.90 -10.21
C ARG A 440 -0.65 26.22 -9.10
N GLY A 441 -0.25 26.03 -7.85
CA GLY A 441 -1.18 26.08 -6.73
C GLY A 441 -2.23 24.97 -6.81
N HIS A 442 -3.51 25.29 -6.95
CA HIS A 442 -4.61 24.33 -7.10
C HIS A 442 -5.10 24.19 -8.56
N GLN A 443 -4.57 24.97 -9.48
CA GLN A 443 -5.01 25.00 -10.88
C GLN A 443 -3.99 24.39 -11.83
N LEU A 444 -4.44 24.02 -13.02
CA LEU A 444 -3.59 23.68 -14.15
C LEU A 444 -3.36 24.92 -15.01
N VAL A 445 -2.14 25.05 -15.50
CA VAL A 445 -1.75 26.12 -16.41
C VAL A 445 -0.95 25.56 -17.57
N THR A 446 -0.99 26.22 -18.72
CA THR A 446 -0.03 26.01 -19.81
C THR A 446 0.98 27.16 -19.86
N MET A 447 2.20 26.87 -20.28
CA MET A 447 3.25 27.88 -20.51
C MET A 447 3.89 27.67 -21.86
N SER A 448 3.99 28.72 -22.65
CA SER A 448 4.82 28.77 -23.85
C SER A 448 6.29 28.89 -23.49
N LEU A 449 7.16 28.10 -24.06
CA LEU A 449 8.60 28.16 -23.80
C LEU A 449 9.29 29.33 -24.47
N ALA A 450 8.71 29.84 -25.57
CA ALA A 450 9.30 30.94 -26.34
C ALA A 450 9.26 32.31 -25.58
N ASP A 451 8.13 32.62 -24.96
CA ASP A 451 7.89 33.90 -24.29
C ASP A 451 7.57 33.73 -22.78
N ARG A 452 7.55 32.51 -22.28
CA ARG A 452 7.21 32.14 -20.90
C ARG A 452 5.83 32.64 -20.45
N LYS A 453 4.93 32.87 -21.37
CA LYS A 453 3.55 33.28 -21.08
C LYS A 453 2.79 32.11 -20.46
N ILE A 454 2.26 32.30 -19.24
CA ILE A 454 1.43 31.35 -18.50
C ILE A 454 -0.05 31.65 -18.75
N VAL A 455 -0.84 30.63 -19.10
CA VAL A 455 -2.27 30.73 -19.34
C VAL A 455 -2.99 29.69 -18.47
N PRO A 456 -3.94 30.11 -17.60
CA PRO A 456 -4.77 29.19 -16.84
C PRO A 456 -5.60 28.28 -17.73
N LEU A 457 -5.68 26.99 -17.39
CA LEU A 457 -6.59 26.00 -17.98
C LEU A 457 -7.79 25.73 -17.11
N THR A 458 -7.61 25.78 -15.78
CA THR A 458 -8.68 25.55 -14.80
C THR A 458 -8.79 26.75 -13.86
N ASP A 459 -9.89 26.86 -13.13
CA ASP A 459 -10.24 28.06 -12.34
C ASP A 459 -9.67 28.07 -10.92
N GLY A 460 -8.97 26.99 -10.50
CA GLY A 460 -8.34 26.85 -9.18
C GLY A 460 -9.29 26.65 -8.01
N LYS A 461 -10.58 26.41 -8.27
CA LYS A 461 -11.56 26.10 -7.22
C LYS A 461 -11.39 24.71 -6.63
N TYR A 462 -10.83 23.81 -7.42
CA TYR A 462 -10.63 22.41 -7.10
C TYR A 462 -9.14 22.09 -7.07
N TYR A 463 -8.81 20.96 -6.47
CA TYR A 463 -7.43 20.48 -6.43
C TYR A 463 -7.13 19.70 -7.72
N ASP A 464 -6.69 20.41 -8.76
CA ASP A 464 -6.31 19.81 -10.04
C ASP A 464 -4.83 19.43 -10.01
N ASN A 465 -4.48 18.19 -10.38
CA ASN A 465 -3.14 17.66 -10.22
C ASN A 465 -2.76 16.66 -11.34
N PHE A 466 -1.44 16.34 -11.43
CA PHE A 466 -0.88 15.34 -12.34
C PHE A 466 -1.30 15.52 -13.80
N PRO A 467 -1.14 16.72 -14.40
CA PRO A 467 -1.54 16.91 -15.78
C PRO A 467 -0.60 16.17 -16.73
N GLN A 468 -1.17 15.52 -17.74
CA GLN A 468 -0.44 14.82 -18.79
C GLN A 468 -0.96 15.24 -20.16
N TRP A 469 -0.09 15.76 -21.02
CA TRP A 469 -0.46 16.13 -22.38
C TRP A 469 -0.66 14.87 -23.22
N SER A 470 -1.77 14.79 -23.96
CA SER A 470 -2.00 13.69 -24.90
C SER A 470 -0.92 13.67 -25.97
N PRO A 471 -0.37 12.49 -26.35
CA PRO A 471 0.55 12.36 -27.48
C PRO A 471 -0.02 12.89 -28.81
N LYS A 472 -1.35 12.98 -28.92
CA LYS A 472 -2.05 13.56 -30.08
C LYS A 472 -2.16 15.08 -30.04
N GLY A 473 -1.84 15.71 -28.92
CA GLY A 473 -1.90 17.16 -28.72
C GLY A 473 -3.30 17.74 -28.53
N ASP A 474 -4.33 16.91 -28.51
CA ASP A 474 -5.74 17.30 -28.52
C ASP A 474 -6.39 17.42 -27.13
N ALA A 475 -5.75 16.83 -26.10
CA ALA A 475 -6.25 16.80 -24.74
C ALA A 475 -5.14 16.88 -23.69
N ILE A 476 -5.52 17.29 -22.49
CA ILE A 476 -4.73 17.19 -21.25
C ILE A 476 -5.53 16.31 -20.29
N LEU A 477 -4.92 15.21 -19.86
CA LEU A 477 -5.44 14.30 -18.86
C LEU A 477 -5.00 14.80 -17.48
N PHE A 478 -5.85 14.74 -16.46
CA PHE A 478 -5.50 15.18 -15.11
C PHE A 478 -6.42 14.58 -14.06
N THR A 479 -6.01 14.67 -12.81
CA THR A 479 -6.77 14.26 -11.63
C THR A 479 -7.40 15.48 -10.95
N SER A 480 -8.65 15.37 -10.47
CA SER A 480 -9.35 16.45 -9.78
C SER A 480 -10.35 15.95 -8.75
N ASP A 481 -10.52 16.67 -7.63
CA ASP A 481 -11.52 16.42 -6.58
C ASP A 481 -12.85 17.13 -6.79
N ARG A 482 -13.12 17.64 -8.01
CA ARG A 482 -14.31 18.47 -8.33
C ARG A 482 -15.64 17.72 -8.26
N ALA A 483 -15.64 16.41 -8.19
CA ALA A 483 -16.85 15.61 -8.03
C ALA A 483 -16.77 14.78 -6.75
N ASN A 484 -17.73 15.00 -5.85
CA ASN A 484 -17.95 14.21 -4.63
C ASN A 484 -16.80 14.21 -3.59
N GLY A 485 -15.72 14.97 -3.79
CA GLY A 485 -14.55 15.01 -2.89
C GLY A 485 -13.54 13.89 -3.12
N ASP A 486 -13.85 12.88 -3.95
CA ASP A 486 -12.90 11.89 -4.41
C ASP A 486 -12.12 12.42 -5.61
N PHE A 487 -10.89 11.94 -5.77
CA PHE A 487 -10.09 12.25 -6.93
C PHE A 487 -10.50 11.36 -8.10
N GLU A 488 -10.81 12.01 -9.22
CA GLU A 488 -11.23 11.34 -10.44
C GLU A 488 -10.44 11.85 -11.65
N LEU A 489 -10.41 11.08 -12.71
CA LEU A 489 -9.74 11.45 -13.95
C LEU A 489 -10.60 12.28 -14.86
N TYR A 490 -10.00 13.30 -15.42
CA TYR A 490 -10.63 14.24 -16.34
C TYR A 490 -9.73 14.48 -17.56
N THR A 491 -10.35 14.88 -18.66
CA THR A 491 -9.67 15.49 -19.81
C THR A 491 -10.20 16.90 -20.07
N ILE A 492 -9.33 17.77 -20.58
CA ILE A 492 -9.66 19.12 -21.03
C ILE A 492 -8.85 19.41 -22.29
N ARG A 493 -9.40 20.21 -23.22
CA ARG A 493 -8.62 20.65 -24.38
C ARG A 493 -7.54 21.65 -23.96
N PRO A 494 -6.44 21.79 -24.75
CA PRO A 494 -5.37 22.77 -24.45
C PRO A 494 -5.80 24.24 -24.46
N ASP A 495 -6.98 24.55 -24.99
CA ASP A 495 -7.60 25.88 -24.96
C ASP A 495 -8.49 26.10 -23.71
N GLY A 496 -8.59 25.13 -22.80
CA GLY A 496 -9.41 25.19 -21.61
C GLY A 496 -10.88 24.81 -21.82
N THR A 497 -11.28 24.39 -23.02
CA THR A 497 -12.65 23.95 -23.33
C THR A 497 -12.80 22.42 -23.27
N GLY A 498 -14.03 21.92 -23.31
CA GLY A 498 -14.30 20.49 -23.45
C GLY A 498 -13.93 19.67 -22.24
N LEU A 499 -14.03 20.21 -21.03
CA LEU A 499 -13.84 19.46 -19.78
C LEU A 499 -14.77 18.24 -19.75
N ARG A 500 -14.17 17.05 -19.54
CA ARG A 500 -14.88 15.79 -19.49
C ARG A 500 -14.36 14.91 -18.37
N ARG A 501 -15.25 14.34 -17.56
CA ARG A 501 -14.93 13.32 -16.56
C ARG A 501 -14.81 11.95 -17.22
N LEU A 502 -13.76 11.19 -16.89
CA LEU A 502 -13.51 9.84 -17.41
C LEU A 502 -13.88 8.75 -16.41
N THR A 503 -13.64 8.97 -15.12
CA THR A 503 -13.95 8.00 -14.07
C THR A 503 -15.02 8.52 -13.12
N ASN A 504 -15.78 7.61 -12.50
CA ASN A 504 -16.88 7.92 -11.59
C ASN A 504 -17.12 6.75 -10.65
N VAL A 505 -16.16 6.46 -9.79
CA VAL A 505 -16.25 5.33 -8.87
C VAL A 505 -15.79 5.78 -7.48
N TYR A 506 -16.18 5.02 -6.46
CA TYR A 506 -15.64 5.22 -5.12
C TYR A 506 -14.15 4.85 -5.10
N GLY A 507 -13.34 5.68 -4.45
CA GLY A 507 -11.89 5.55 -4.38
C GLY A 507 -11.17 6.52 -5.31
N ASN A 508 -9.99 6.96 -4.90
CA ASN A 508 -9.21 7.91 -5.69
C ASN A 508 -8.65 7.27 -6.95
N ASP A 509 -8.85 7.92 -8.08
CA ASP A 509 -8.23 7.63 -9.37
C ASP A 509 -7.20 8.71 -9.68
N ALA A 510 -5.93 8.31 -9.84
CA ALA A 510 -4.83 9.28 -9.94
C ALA A 510 -3.61 8.74 -10.70
N HIS A 511 -2.54 9.54 -10.72
CA HIS A 511 -1.23 9.19 -11.28
C HIS A 511 -1.35 8.58 -12.68
N SER A 512 -2.21 9.17 -13.50
CA SER A 512 -2.52 8.66 -14.82
C SER A 512 -1.45 9.00 -15.86
N SER A 513 -1.28 8.15 -16.85
CA SER A 513 -0.43 8.38 -18.00
C SER A 513 -1.08 7.88 -19.29
N TRP A 514 -0.74 8.53 -20.40
CA TRP A 514 -1.13 8.06 -21.72
C TRP A 514 -0.30 6.85 -22.16
N CYS A 515 -0.93 5.95 -22.91
CA CYS A 515 -0.34 4.71 -23.38
C CYS A 515 -0.72 4.43 -24.83
N ALA A 516 0.11 3.64 -25.56
CA ALA A 516 -0.15 3.21 -26.92
C ALA A 516 -0.56 4.36 -27.86
N GLY A 517 0.26 5.41 -27.91
CA GLY A 517 0.03 6.58 -28.78
C GLY A 517 -1.24 7.37 -28.42
N GLY A 518 -1.66 7.36 -27.15
CA GLY A 518 -2.86 8.06 -26.67
C GLY A 518 -4.17 7.33 -26.95
N ASN A 519 -4.13 6.00 -27.10
CA ASN A 519 -5.33 5.17 -27.23
C ASN A 519 -5.78 4.57 -25.91
N TRP A 520 -4.84 4.42 -24.94
CA TRP A 520 -5.08 3.92 -23.61
C TRP A 520 -4.59 4.90 -22.56
N ILE A 521 -5.13 4.77 -21.36
CA ILE A 521 -4.72 5.47 -20.15
C ILE A 521 -4.42 4.41 -19.11
N LEU A 522 -3.23 4.48 -18.50
CA LEU A 522 -2.90 3.78 -17.26
C LEU A 522 -3.15 4.71 -16.09
N PHE A 523 -3.61 4.17 -14.97
CA PHE A 523 -3.85 4.97 -13.77
C PHE A 523 -3.86 4.11 -12.52
N SER A 524 -3.60 4.73 -11.38
CA SER A 524 -3.75 4.13 -10.06
C SER A 524 -5.17 4.35 -9.55
N SER A 525 -5.78 3.32 -8.96
CA SER A 525 -7.15 3.37 -8.47
C SER A 525 -7.35 2.63 -7.16
N GLY A 526 -7.98 3.29 -6.19
CA GLY A 526 -8.42 2.71 -4.92
C GLY A 526 -9.79 2.03 -4.96
N ARG A 527 -10.39 1.84 -6.14
CA ARG A 527 -11.78 1.34 -6.30
C ARG A 527 -12.04 -0.06 -5.76
N MET A 528 -11.01 -0.87 -5.60
CA MET A 528 -11.12 -2.22 -5.05
C MET A 528 -11.11 -2.25 -3.53
N GLY A 529 -10.89 -1.09 -2.89
CA GLY A 529 -10.80 -0.97 -1.44
C GLY A 529 -9.51 -1.57 -0.86
N PHE A 530 -9.48 -1.65 0.45
CA PHE A 530 -8.33 -2.17 1.18
C PHE A 530 -8.26 -3.69 1.10
N LYS A 531 -7.03 -4.23 1.19
CA LYS A 531 -6.76 -5.68 1.23
C LYS A 531 -6.22 -6.15 2.57
N ASP A 532 -5.94 -5.22 3.48
CA ASP A 532 -5.55 -5.47 4.88
C ASP A 532 -5.94 -4.27 5.76
N GLU A 533 -5.68 -4.38 7.05
CA GLU A 533 -5.81 -3.32 8.06
C GLU A 533 -4.65 -2.31 7.95
N MET A 534 -4.65 -1.47 6.94
CA MET A 534 -3.48 -0.72 6.49
C MET A 534 -3.04 0.42 7.40
N ALA A 535 -3.99 1.22 7.91
CA ALA A 535 -3.67 2.49 8.56
C ALA A 535 -2.78 2.36 9.80
N LEU A 536 -2.83 1.22 10.50
CA LEU A 536 -2.09 0.98 11.73
C LEU A 536 -0.86 0.10 11.56
N TYR A 537 -0.83 -0.74 10.51
CA TYR A 537 0.23 -1.73 10.34
C TYR A 537 1.43 -1.20 9.59
N ASP A 538 1.19 -0.48 8.53
CA ASP A 538 2.24 0.04 7.68
C ASP A 538 2.14 1.56 7.62
N ALA A 539 3.27 2.22 7.74
CA ALA A 539 3.37 3.64 7.45
C ALA A 539 3.42 3.89 5.93
N VAL A 540 2.83 3.01 5.19
CA VAL A 540 2.56 3.25 3.77
C VAL A 540 1.62 4.43 3.73
N PRO A 541 1.96 5.52 3.02
CA PRO A 541 1.13 6.71 2.99
C PRO A 541 -0.29 6.41 2.59
N GLN A 542 -0.50 5.39 1.74
CA GLN A 542 -1.83 4.88 1.42
C GLN A 542 -1.80 3.60 0.60
N PRO A 543 -2.79 2.73 0.71
CA PRO A 543 -3.13 1.77 -0.31
C PRO A 543 -3.90 2.52 -1.41
N TYR A 544 -3.21 3.23 -2.29
CA TYR A 544 -3.89 3.91 -3.40
C TYR A 544 -4.50 2.96 -4.37
N GLY A 545 -4.23 1.72 -4.20
CA GLY A 545 -4.83 0.78 -5.04
C GLY A 545 -3.89 0.25 -6.08
N GLU A 546 -4.51 -0.20 -7.11
CA GLU A 546 -3.90 -0.99 -8.15
C GLU A 546 -3.75 -0.18 -9.43
N ILE A 547 -2.88 -0.63 -10.31
CA ILE A 547 -2.82 -0.11 -11.66
C ILE A 547 -3.97 -0.66 -12.49
N PHE A 548 -4.66 0.26 -13.16
CA PHE A 548 -5.72 -0.02 -14.12
C PHE A 548 -5.34 0.51 -15.50
N ALA A 549 -5.94 -0.11 -16.52
CA ALA A 549 -5.96 0.42 -17.88
C ALA A 549 -7.39 0.77 -18.28
N MET A 550 -7.55 1.79 -19.13
CA MET A 550 -8.80 2.11 -19.79
C MET A 550 -8.55 2.71 -21.18
N ARG A 551 -9.55 2.67 -22.06
CA ARG A 551 -9.51 3.42 -23.30
C ARG A 551 -9.47 4.93 -23.04
N ALA A 552 -8.91 5.69 -23.97
CA ALA A 552 -8.85 7.16 -23.91
C ALA A 552 -10.22 7.84 -23.73
N ASP A 553 -11.29 7.16 -24.09
CA ASP A 553 -12.66 7.61 -23.90
C ASP A 553 -13.28 7.21 -22.55
N GLY A 554 -12.51 6.61 -21.64
CA GLY A 554 -12.96 6.16 -20.32
C GLY A 554 -13.68 4.80 -20.32
N THR A 555 -13.75 4.11 -21.46
CA THR A 555 -14.36 2.76 -21.57
C THR A 555 -13.31 1.65 -21.37
N ASP A 556 -13.78 0.39 -21.30
CA ASP A 556 -12.91 -0.80 -21.22
C ASP A 556 -11.93 -0.75 -20.06
N VAL A 557 -12.45 -0.48 -18.85
CA VAL A 557 -11.64 -0.36 -17.63
C VAL A 557 -11.35 -1.73 -17.07
N HIS A 558 -10.07 -2.08 -16.88
CA HIS A 558 -9.66 -3.34 -16.28
C HIS A 558 -8.39 -3.21 -15.43
N GLN A 559 -8.29 -4.08 -14.44
CA GLN A 559 -7.24 -4.11 -13.45
C GLN A 559 -6.00 -4.84 -13.98
N LEU A 560 -4.82 -4.27 -13.80
CA LEU A 560 -3.55 -4.85 -14.21
C LEU A 560 -2.76 -5.47 -13.03
N THR A 561 -2.77 -4.82 -11.86
CA THR A 561 -2.09 -5.35 -10.66
C THR A 561 -3.10 -5.75 -9.59
N ASP A 562 -2.70 -6.62 -8.67
CA ASP A 562 -3.54 -7.08 -7.57
C ASP A 562 -2.66 -7.53 -6.41
N ASN A 563 -2.36 -6.61 -5.51
CA ASN A 563 -1.51 -6.85 -4.34
C ASN A 563 -1.96 -5.95 -3.17
N LYS A 564 -1.26 -5.99 -2.04
CA LYS A 564 -1.60 -5.17 -0.87
C LYS A 564 -0.79 -3.90 -0.72
N TRP A 565 0.10 -3.64 -1.66
CA TRP A 565 1.01 -2.49 -1.64
C TRP A 565 0.40 -1.31 -2.38
N GLU A 566 1.06 -0.17 -2.30
CA GLU A 566 0.68 1.00 -3.05
C GLU A 566 1.32 0.96 -4.44
N ASP A 567 0.52 0.82 -5.48
CA ASP A 567 0.93 0.89 -6.87
C ASP A 567 0.51 2.22 -7.47
N SER A 568 1.46 2.97 -8.01
CA SER A 568 1.19 4.29 -8.59
C SER A 568 2.13 4.64 -9.74
N SER A 569 1.88 5.79 -10.39
CA SER A 569 2.74 6.39 -11.42
C SER A 569 3.15 5.41 -12.53
N ALA A 570 2.16 4.69 -13.09
CA ALA A 570 2.42 3.76 -14.18
C ALA A 570 2.77 4.49 -15.47
N SER A 571 3.75 4.00 -16.21
CA SER A 571 4.08 4.44 -17.57
C SER A 571 4.16 3.27 -18.54
N CYS A 572 3.84 3.51 -19.81
CA CYS A 572 3.92 2.51 -20.88
C CYS A 572 5.27 2.47 -21.55
N ARG A 573 5.68 1.28 -21.96
CA ARG A 573 6.60 1.11 -23.08
C ARG A 573 5.83 1.38 -24.38
N HIS A 574 6.29 2.33 -25.17
CA HIS A 574 5.68 2.68 -26.46
C HIS A 574 5.92 1.59 -27.50
#